data_bf3f1259505aed8a08a9086f31de9f03
#
_entry.id   bf3f1259505aed8a08a9086f31de9f03
#
_cell.length_a   1.000
_cell.length_b   1.000
_cell.length_c   1.000
_cell.angle_alpha   90.00
_cell.angle_beta   90.00
_cell.angle_gamma   90.00
#
_symmetry.space_group_name_H-M   'P 1'
#
loop_
_entity.id
_entity.type
_entity.pdbx_description
1 polymer ?
#
loop_
_entity_poly.entity_id
_entity_poly.type
_entity_poly.pdbx_seq_one_letter_code
_entity_poly.pdbx_strand_id
1 'polypeptide(L)'
;MSNILILAFLFFAGCLIGWGIEVIFRRFEPNNKARKWINPGFLIGPYLPLYGFGLCTLYLLAGLEKVIHTANTALQKFILFLLMAIAMTVIELIAGEIFIVKMHVKLWDYTGNKFNYKGIICPLYSLIWAALGAVYYFFIHPYILDALNWLANNLAFSFFIGFFYGVFAIDLFYSLKLAEKIKTFAEENDMVIRYEEFKRHIRESSEERKEKYRFMLSMGSGARLGEHLKKYRDKQREEQRGHRLNDFISKIKKSDT
;
A
#
# COMPACT_ATOMS: atom_id res chain seq x y z
N MET A 1 19.03 -22.30 10.48
CA MET A 1 18.80 -21.28 9.44
C MET A 1 19.09 -19.89 10.03
N SER A 2 19.68 -18.97 9.29
CA SER A 2 19.96 -17.62 9.83
C SER A 2 18.67 -16.79 9.95
N ASN A 3 18.62 -15.90 10.97
CA ASN A 3 17.47 -15.00 11.16
C ASN A 3 17.24 -14.08 9.93
N ILE A 4 18.32 -13.72 9.24
CA ILE A 4 18.24 -12.92 8.01
C ILE A 4 17.47 -13.67 6.92
N LEU A 5 17.75 -14.94 6.70
CA LEU A 5 17.06 -15.77 5.70
C LEU A 5 15.58 -15.98 6.06
N ILE A 6 15.27 -16.14 7.36
CA ILE A 6 13.89 -16.21 7.85
C ILE A 6 13.12 -14.93 7.47
N LEU A 7 13.65 -13.79 7.87
CA LEU A 7 13.01 -12.50 7.59
C LEU A 7 12.91 -12.20 6.08
N ALA A 8 13.94 -12.56 5.31
CA ALA A 8 13.92 -12.44 3.86
C ALA A 8 12.81 -13.28 3.22
N PHE A 9 12.65 -14.54 3.65
CA PHE A 9 11.56 -15.39 3.18
C PHE A 9 10.18 -14.85 3.55
N LEU A 10 10.02 -14.41 4.79
CA LEU A 10 8.75 -13.84 5.28
C LEU A 10 8.40 -12.55 4.55
N PHE A 11 9.37 -11.67 4.34
CA PHE A 11 9.15 -10.46 3.56
C PHE A 11 8.72 -10.79 2.13
N PHE A 12 9.43 -11.69 1.46
CA PHE A 12 9.08 -12.18 0.13
C PHE A 12 7.65 -12.72 0.08
N ALA A 13 7.32 -13.67 0.97
CA ALA A 13 5.99 -14.28 1.03
C ALA A 13 4.90 -13.24 1.36
N GLY A 14 5.15 -12.38 2.34
CA GLY A 14 4.23 -11.31 2.74
C GLY A 14 3.95 -10.32 1.61
N CYS A 15 4.97 -9.93 0.85
CA CYS A 15 4.82 -9.04 -0.30
C CYS A 15 3.90 -9.64 -1.38
N LEU A 16 4.08 -10.92 -1.73
CA LEU A 16 3.30 -11.58 -2.77
C LEU A 16 1.86 -11.87 -2.32
N ILE A 17 1.70 -12.44 -1.12
CA ILE A 17 0.38 -12.74 -0.55
C ILE A 17 -0.41 -11.46 -0.35
N GLY A 18 0.21 -10.43 0.22
CA GLY A 18 -0.41 -9.13 0.43
C GLY A 18 -0.84 -8.46 -0.87
N TRP A 19 -0.03 -8.56 -1.91
CA TRP A 19 -0.41 -8.09 -3.23
C TRP A 19 -1.66 -8.81 -3.76
N GLY A 20 -1.72 -10.14 -3.63
CA GLY A 20 -2.88 -10.93 -4.04
C GLY A 20 -4.16 -10.53 -3.30
N ILE A 21 -4.08 -10.38 -1.98
CA ILE A 21 -5.19 -9.93 -1.13
C ILE A 21 -5.66 -8.53 -1.57
N GLU A 22 -4.75 -7.60 -1.76
CA GLU A 22 -5.08 -6.22 -2.12
C GLU A 22 -5.68 -6.12 -3.53
N VAL A 23 -5.20 -6.91 -4.50
CA VAL A 23 -5.78 -6.97 -5.85
C VAL A 23 -7.23 -7.43 -5.79
N ILE A 24 -7.53 -8.45 -4.97
CA ILE A 24 -8.90 -8.94 -4.77
C ILE A 24 -9.73 -7.87 -4.07
N PHE A 25 -9.24 -7.27 -2.99
CA PHE A 25 -9.92 -6.20 -2.26
C PHE A 25 -10.28 -5.03 -3.18
N ARG A 26 -9.32 -4.53 -3.97
CA ARG A 26 -9.52 -3.42 -4.91
C ARG A 26 -10.53 -3.74 -6.02
N ARG A 27 -10.61 -4.99 -6.44
CA ARG A 27 -11.62 -5.40 -7.41
C ARG A 27 -13.04 -5.25 -6.88
N PHE A 28 -13.24 -5.53 -5.57
CA PHE A 28 -14.56 -5.50 -4.93
C PHE A 28 -14.86 -4.18 -4.22
N GLU A 29 -13.92 -3.25 -4.18
CA GLU A 29 -14.12 -1.92 -3.61
C GLU A 29 -15.30 -1.19 -4.27
N PRO A 30 -16.16 -0.47 -3.49
CA PRO A 30 -17.32 0.25 -4.01
C PRO A 30 -16.99 1.27 -5.10
N ASN A 31 -15.83 1.90 -5.03
CA ASN A 31 -15.36 2.88 -6.00
C ASN A 31 -14.97 2.26 -7.35
N ASN A 32 -14.69 0.96 -7.40
CA ASN A 32 -14.37 0.21 -8.62
C ASN A 32 -15.64 -0.43 -9.23
N LYS A 33 -16.59 0.39 -9.65
CA LYS A 33 -17.87 -0.08 -10.22
C LYS A 33 -17.69 -1.02 -11.43
N ALA A 34 -16.66 -0.79 -12.23
CA ALA A 34 -16.35 -1.59 -13.41
C ALA A 34 -15.64 -2.93 -13.11
N ARG A 35 -15.38 -3.22 -11.82
CA ARG A 35 -14.70 -4.46 -11.37
C ARG A 35 -13.38 -4.74 -12.11
N LYS A 36 -12.64 -3.67 -12.47
CA LYS A 36 -11.36 -3.80 -13.17
C LYS A 36 -10.28 -4.33 -12.19
N TRP A 37 -9.36 -5.13 -12.74
CA TRP A 37 -8.16 -5.52 -12.01
C TRP A 37 -7.19 -4.35 -11.95
N ILE A 38 -6.81 -3.96 -10.74
CA ILE A 38 -5.91 -2.83 -10.49
C ILE A 38 -4.68 -3.39 -9.78
N ASN A 39 -3.48 -3.10 -10.30
CA ASN A 39 -2.24 -3.39 -9.58
C ASN A 39 -2.11 -2.38 -8.43
N PRO A 40 -2.25 -2.81 -7.17
CA PRO A 40 -2.17 -1.91 -6.03
C PRO A 40 -0.73 -1.48 -5.74
N GLY A 41 -0.60 -0.42 -4.94
CA GLY A 41 0.70 0.01 -4.45
C GLY A 41 1.50 0.83 -5.45
N PHE A 42 2.72 1.10 -5.05
CA PHE A 42 3.65 2.01 -5.70
C PHE A 42 4.57 1.30 -6.72
N LEU A 43 4.89 0.04 -6.48
CA LEU A 43 5.78 -0.78 -7.31
C LEU A 43 5.05 -1.33 -8.54
N ILE A 44 5.82 -1.64 -9.58
CA ILE A 44 5.28 -2.15 -10.86
C ILE A 44 4.96 -3.65 -10.74
N GLY A 45 5.82 -4.39 -10.04
CA GLY A 45 5.69 -5.83 -9.87
C GLY A 45 4.58 -6.26 -8.90
N PRO A 46 4.30 -7.57 -8.82
CA PRO A 46 3.23 -8.16 -8.02
C PRO A 46 3.64 -8.32 -6.54
N TYR A 47 4.00 -7.24 -5.89
CA TYR A 47 4.41 -7.26 -4.48
C TYR A 47 4.11 -5.95 -3.76
N LEU A 48 3.73 -6.07 -2.48
CA LEU A 48 3.47 -4.95 -1.58
C LEU A 48 4.37 -5.00 -0.35
N PRO A 49 5.41 -4.14 -0.28
CA PRO A 49 6.34 -4.11 0.86
C PRO A 49 5.68 -3.91 2.22
N LEU A 50 4.57 -3.16 2.29
CA LEU A 50 3.82 -2.94 3.52
C LEU A 50 3.40 -4.27 4.18
N TYR A 51 2.88 -5.20 3.39
CA TYR A 51 2.49 -6.54 3.86
C TYR A 51 3.72 -7.41 4.19
N GLY A 52 4.82 -7.23 3.47
CA GLY A 52 6.09 -7.90 3.77
C GLY A 52 6.63 -7.50 5.14
N PHE A 53 6.70 -6.19 5.42
CA PHE A 53 7.08 -5.69 6.74
C PHE A 53 6.07 -6.11 7.81
N GLY A 54 4.78 -6.08 7.50
CA GLY A 54 3.72 -6.55 8.39
C GLY A 54 3.94 -8.01 8.82
N LEU A 55 4.15 -8.93 7.86
CA LEU A 55 4.36 -10.35 8.17
C LEU A 55 5.62 -10.58 9.00
N CYS A 56 6.73 -9.90 8.68
CA CYS A 56 7.95 -9.96 9.50
C CYS A 56 7.69 -9.50 10.94
N THR A 57 6.98 -8.39 11.11
CA THR A 57 6.68 -7.83 12.43
C THR A 57 5.76 -8.75 13.23
N LEU A 58 4.71 -9.28 12.61
CA LEU A 58 3.79 -10.23 13.26
C LEU A 58 4.53 -11.51 13.69
N TYR A 59 5.44 -12.03 12.88
CA TYR A 59 6.27 -13.18 13.23
C TYR A 59 7.17 -12.90 14.44
N LEU A 60 7.84 -11.74 14.45
CA LEU A 60 8.71 -11.36 15.57
C LEU A 60 7.90 -11.17 16.85
N LEU A 61 6.73 -10.54 16.79
CA LEU A 61 5.85 -10.34 17.93
C LEU A 61 5.26 -11.66 18.44
N ALA A 62 4.90 -12.58 17.55
CA ALA A 62 4.47 -13.93 17.97
C ALA A 62 5.56 -14.66 18.75
N GLY A 63 6.83 -14.46 18.41
CA GLY A 63 7.97 -15.01 19.15
C GLY A 63 8.06 -14.51 20.61
N LEU A 64 7.51 -13.33 20.92
CA LEU A 64 7.47 -12.78 22.27
C LEU A 64 6.55 -13.57 23.22
N GLU A 65 5.68 -14.45 22.73
CA GLU A 65 4.88 -15.34 23.55
C GLU A 65 5.72 -16.13 24.56
N LYS A 66 6.93 -16.51 24.15
CA LYS A 66 7.89 -17.25 25.00
C LYS A 66 8.57 -16.37 26.06
N VAL A 67 8.50 -15.06 25.91
CA VAL A 67 9.17 -14.08 26.80
C VAL A 67 8.18 -13.43 27.76
N ILE A 68 6.94 -13.24 27.32
CA ILE A 68 5.90 -12.66 28.16
C ILE A 68 5.37 -13.73 29.12
N HIS A 69 5.93 -13.75 30.33
CA HIS A 69 5.51 -14.68 31.39
C HIS A 69 4.40 -14.03 32.23
N THR A 70 3.17 -14.41 31.95
CA THR A 70 2.00 -14.06 32.80
C THR A 70 1.33 -15.33 33.29
N ALA A 71 0.83 -15.30 34.52
CA ALA A 71 0.10 -16.43 35.11
C ALA A 71 -1.21 -16.76 34.37
N ASN A 72 -1.72 -15.81 33.58
CA ASN A 72 -2.95 -15.95 32.83
C ASN A 72 -2.69 -15.95 31.31
N THR A 73 -2.85 -17.12 30.69
CA THR A 73 -2.67 -17.31 29.23
C THR A 73 -3.58 -16.42 28.39
N ALA A 74 -4.81 -16.12 28.86
CA ALA A 74 -5.72 -15.23 28.13
C ALA A 74 -5.18 -13.79 28.12
N LEU A 75 -4.64 -13.32 29.23
CA LEU A 75 -4.02 -12.00 29.33
C LEU A 75 -2.79 -11.90 28.43
N GLN A 76 -1.95 -12.96 28.40
CA GLN A 76 -0.77 -13.02 27.51
C GLN A 76 -1.18 -12.87 26.04
N LYS A 77 -2.17 -13.64 25.59
CA LYS A 77 -2.69 -13.57 24.20
C LYS A 77 -3.30 -12.20 23.89
N PHE A 78 -4.01 -11.60 24.85
CA PHE A 78 -4.56 -10.27 24.69
C PHE A 78 -3.47 -9.19 24.54
N ILE A 79 -2.40 -9.26 25.34
CA ILE A 79 -1.25 -8.35 25.22
C ILE A 79 -0.59 -8.49 23.84
N LEU A 80 -0.37 -9.73 23.37
CA LEU A 80 0.21 -9.98 22.05
C LEU A 80 -0.68 -9.43 20.93
N PHE A 81 -1.99 -9.65 21.01
CA PHE A 81 -2.96 -9.09 20.06
C PHE A 81 -2.88 -7.56 20.03
N LEU A 82 -2.85 -6.92 21.19
CA LEU A 82 -2.75 -5.47 21.27
C LEU A 82 -1.43 -4.94 20.68
N LEU A 83 -0.31 -5.59 20.98
CA LEU A 83 0.99 -5.25 20.39
C LEU A 83 0.99 -5.40 18.86
N MET A 84 0.40 -6.46 18.33
CA MET A 84 0.27 -6.67 16.89
C MET A 84 -0.60 -5.58 16.24
N ALA A 85 -1.73 -5.23 16.84
CA ALA A 85 -2.61 -4.16 16.35
C ALA A 85 -1.89 -2.80 16.30
N ILE A 86 -1.19 -2.45 17.37
CA ILE A 86 -0.41 -1.21 17.43
C ILE A 86 0.70 -1.21 16.40
N ALA A 87 1.48 -2.29 16.32
CA ALA A 87 2.60 -2.38 15.39
C ALA A 87 2.16 -2.26 13.92
N MET A 88 1.06 -2.91 13.53
CA MET A 88 0.51 -2.79 12.18
C MET A 88 0.06 -1.36 11.86
N THR A 89 -0.61 -0.69 12.81
CA THR A 89 -1.01 0.72 12.66
C THR A 89 0.22 1.64 12.56
N VAL A 90 1.28 1.37 13.31
CA VAL A 90 2.53 2.14 13.24
C VAL A 90 3.23 1.94 11.89
N ILE A 91 3.27 0.73 11.35
CA ILE A 91 3.83 0.47 10.02
C ILE A 91 3.07 1.25 8.94
N GLU A 92 1.74 1.23 9.00
CA GLU A 92 0.88 2.00 8.09
C GLU A 92 1.13 3.51 8.23
N LEU A 93 1.25 4.02 9.46
CA LEU A 93 1.56 5.42 9.74
C LEU A 93 2.92 5.82 9.15
N ILE A 94 3.97 5.02 9.37
CA ILE A 94 5.32 5.28 8.83
C ILE A 94 5.29 5.32 7.30
N ALA A 95 4.63 4.34 6.67
CA ALA A 95 4.49 4.32 5.22
C ALA A 95 3.73 5.55 4.70
N GLY A 96 2.65 5.95 5.36
CA GLY A 96 1.89 7.14 5.00
C GLY A 96 2.67 8.44 5.19
N GLU A 97 3.42 8.59 6.27
CA GLU A 97 4.29 9.76 6.47
C GLU A 97 5.37 9.86 5.38
N ILE A 98 5.92 8.73 4.93
CA ILE A 98 6.91 8.72 3.83
C ILE A 98 6.24 9.11 2.51
N PHE A 99 5.18 8.42 2.11
CA PHE A 99 4.60 8.60 0.79
C PHE A 99 3.70 9.84 0.69
N ILE A 100 2.81 10.06 1.67
CA ILE A 100 1.80 11.12 1.59
C ILE A 100 2.41 12.47 1.99
N VAL A 101 3.16 12.51 3.10
CA VAL A 101 3.69 13.78 3.62
C VAL A 101 4.99 14.18 2.93
N LYS A 102 5.97 13.27 2.86
CA LYS A 102 7.30 13.63 2.31
C LYS A 102 7.37 13.57 0.78
N MET A 103 6.64 12.64 0.14
CA MET A 103 6.69 12.45 -1.31
C MET A 103 5.50 13.09 -2.04
N HIS A 104 4.50 13.63 -1.34
CA HIS A 104 3.27 14.20 -1.91
C HIS A 104 2.51 13.20 -2.83
N VAL A 105 2.68 11.91 -2.58
CA VAL A 105 2.08 10.82 -3.34
C VAL A 105 1.11 10.06 -2.45
N LYS A 106 -0.18 10.20 -2.67
CA LYS A 106 -1.23 9.55 -1.90
C LYS A 106 -1.52 8.16 -2.47
N LEU A 107 -1.06 7.10 -1.79
CA LEU A 107 -1.29 5.70 -2.17
C LEU A 107 -2.67 5.21 -1.73
N TRP A 108 -3.19 5.76 -0.61
CA TRP A 108 -4.54 5.56 -0.06
C TRP A 108 -5.03 6.85 0.56
N ASP A 109 -6.32 6.93 0.86
CA ASP A 109 -6.93 8.15 1.39
C ASP A 109 -8.05 7.84 2.37
N TYR A 110 -7.80 8.07 3.66
CA TYR A 110 -8.80 7.90 4.71
C TYR A 110 -9.43 9.22 5.18
N THR A 111 -9.26 10.31 4.45
CA THR A 111 -9.83 11.62 4.84
C THR A 111 -11.34 11.60 5.01
N GLY A 112 -12.05 10.71 4.29
CA GLY A 112 -13.49 10.50 4.43
C GLY A 112 -13.92 9.73 5.68
N ASN A 113 -12.99 9.10 6.42
CA ASN A 113 -13.29 8.32 7.60
C ASN A 113 -13.22 9.16 8.88
N LYS A 114 -14.12 8.86 9.84
CA LYS A 114 -14.13 9.54 11.14
C LYS A 114 -12.82 9.28 11.90
N PHE A 115 -12.34 10.29 12.64
CA PHE A 115 -11.14 10.25 13.47
C PHE A 115 -9.87 9.86 12.70
N ASN A 116 -9.79 10.16 11.41
CA ASN A 116 -8.55 9.92 10.66
C ASN A 116 -7.45 10.90 11.10
N TYR A 117 -6.21 10.43 11.06
CA TYR A 117 -5.02 11.26 11.26
C TYR A 117 -4.36 11.52 9.91
N LYS A 118 -4.39 12.77 9.44
CA LYS A 118 -3.84 13.22 8.14
C LYS A 118 -4.34 12.41 6.92
N GLY A 119 -5.46 11.67 7.03
CA GLY A 119 -5.90 10.73 6.00
C GLY A 119 -5.03 9.49 5.83
N ILE A 120 -4.07 9.27 6.75
CA ILE A 120 -3.10 8.17 6.71
C ILE A 120 -3.63 6.94 7.44
N ILE A 121 -4.07 7.12 8.68
CA ILE A 121 -4.63 6.08 9.53
C ILE A 121 -6.00 6.50 10.06
N CYS A 122 -6.85 5.53 10.38
CA CYS A 122 -8.10 5.77 11.09
C CYS A 122 -8.51 4.54 11.90
N PRO A 123 -9.35 4.69 12.96
CA PRO A 123 -9.74 3.58 13.83
C PRO A 123 -10.34 2.39 13.10
N LEU A 124 -11.12 2.62 12.04
CA LEU A 124 -11.73 1.54 11.25
C LEU A 124 -10.67 0.63 10.63
N TYR A 125 -9.66 1.21 9.95
CA TYR A 125 -8.61 0.42 9.31
C TYR A 125 -7.61 -0.14 10.33
N SER A 126 -7.36 0.55 11.44
CA SER A 126 -6.60 -0.02 12.55
C SER A 126 -7.29 -1.26 13.15
N LEU A 127 -8.62 -1.28 13.20
CA LEU A 127 -9.38 -2.47 13.61
C LEU A 127 -9.27 -3.60 12.58
N ILE A 128 -9.27 -3.29 11.28
CA ILE A 128 -9.04 -4.28 10.21
C ILE A 128 -7.63 -4.88 10.36
N TRP A 129 -6.61 -4.06 10.59
CA TRP A 129 -5.25 -4.53 10.86
C TRP A 129 -5.17 -5.40 12.12
N ALA A 130 -5.89 -5.04 13.18
CA ALA A 130 -6.01 -5.85 14.39
C ALA A 130 -6.65 -7.22 14.10
N ALA A 131 -7.72 -7.24 13.31
CA ALA A 131 -8.38 -8.49 12.90
C ALA A 131 -7.43 -9.37 12.06
N LEU A 132 -6.67 -8.79 11.11
CA LEU A 132 -5.66 -9.50 10.34
C LEU A 132 -4.54 -10.06 11.23
N GLY A 133 -4.10 -9.30 12.25
CA GLY A 133 -3.15 -9.76 13.26
C GLY A 133 -3.68 -10.95 14.06
N ALA A 134 -4.96 -10.93 14.46
CA ALA A 134 -5.60 -12.05 15.14
C ALA A 134 -5.70 -13.29 14.23
N VAL A 135 -6.13 -13.13 12.98
CA VAL A 135 -6.16 -14.23 11.99
C VAL A 135 -4.77 -14.80 11.80
N TYR A 136 -3.76 -13.94 11.66
CA TYR A 136 -2.37 -14.39 11.59
C TYR A 136 -1.99 -15.23 12.80
N TYR A 137 -2.17 -14.71 14.01
CA TYR A 137 -1.71 -15.34 15.23
C TYR A 137 -2.41 -16.68 15.50
N PHE A 138 -3.73 -16.74 15.35
CA PHE A 138 -4.51 -17.95 15.69
C PHE A 138 -4.53 -19.00 14.59
N PHE A 139 -4.46 -18.59 13.33
CA PHE A 139 -4.69 -19.52 12.20
C PHE A 139 -3.47 -19.65 11.28
N ILE A 140 -2.71 -18.56 11.03
CA ILE A 140 -1.65 -18.57 10.00
C ILE A 140 -0.28 -18.89 10.61
N HIS A 141 -0.01 -18.44 11.84
CA HIS A 141 1.31 -18.59 12.46
C HIS A 141 1.85 -20.04 12.47
N PRO A 142 1.06 -21.09 12.78
CA PRO A 142 1.55 -22.48 12.69
C PRO A 142 2.05 -22.86 11.29
N TYR A 143 1.30 -22.47 10.25
CA TYR A 143 1.70 -22.74 8.85
C TYR A 143 2.96 -21.98 8.44
N ILE A 144 3.17 -20.80 9.01
CA ILE A 144 4.44 -20.07 8.82
C ILE A 144 5.61 -20.84 9.42
N LEU A 145 5.45 -21.43 10.62
CA LEU A 145 6.48 -22.25 11.24
C LEU A 145 6.79 -23.50 10.39
N ASP A 146 5.77 -24.15 9.84
CA ASP A 146 5.92 -25.28 8.93
C ASP A 146 6.64 -24.87 7.64
N ALA A 147 6.29 -23.74 7.05
CA ALA A 147 6.96 -23.19 5.86
C ALA A 147 8.44 -22.87 6.14
N LEU A 148 8.76 -22.35 7.31
CA LEU A 148 10.15 -22.10 7.72
C LEU A 148 10.93 -23.40 7.95
N ASN A 149 10.31 -24.43 8.51
CA ASN A 149 10.90 -25.77 8.63
C ASN A 149 11.13 -26.38 7.24
N TRP A 150 10.15 -26.24 6.34
CA TRP A 150 10.33 -26.69 4.96
C TRP A 150 11.51 -25.97 4.29
N LEU A 151 11.62 -24.64 4.43
CA LEU A 151 12.73 -23.86 3.89
C LEU A 151 14.08 -24.30 4.47
N ALA A 152 14.13 -24.62 5.76
CA ALA A 152 15.35 -25.12 6.41
C ALA A 152 15.85 -26.44 5.80
N ASN A 153 14.92 -27.28 5.34
CA ASN A 153 15.23 -28.55 4.67
C ASN A 153 15.41 -28.42 3.14
N ASN A 154 15.06 -27.27 2.57
CA ASN A 154 15.10 -27.00 1.13
C ASN A 154 15.85 -25.70 0.82
N LEU A 155 17.07 -25.55 1.33
CA LEU A 155 17.86 -24.31 1.21
C LEU A 155 18.12 -23.86 -0.23
N ALA A 156 18.04 -24.76 -1.21
CA ALA A 156 18.13 -24.41 -2.62
C ALA A 156 17.05 -23.39 -3.03
N PHE A 157 15.91 -23.34 -2.32
CA PHE A 157 14.86 -22.34 -2.54
C PHE A 157 15.33 -20.91 -2.26
N SER A 158 16.40 -20.73 -1.47
CA SER A 158 17.01 -19.42 -1.24
C SER A 158 17.45 -18.72 -2.56
N PHE A 159 17.72 -19.49 -3.62
CA PHE A 159 17.98 -18.94 -4.95
C PHE A 159 16.76 -18.13 -5.48
N PHE A 160 15.56 -18.65 -5.32
CA PHE A 160 14.33 -17.94 -5.75
C PHE A 160 14.09 -16.70 -4.88
N ILE A 161 14.40 -16.77 -3.59
CA ILE A 161 14.33 -15.59 -2.70
C ILE A 161 15.34 -14.53 -3.18
N GLY A 162 16.57 -14.92 -3.48
CA GLY A 162 17.60 -14.02 -4.01
C GLY A 162 17.21 -13.40 -5.36
N PHE A 163 16.64 -14.21 -6.26
CA PHE A 163 16.12 -13.72 -7.55
C PHE A 163 15.00 -12.69 -7.35
N PHE A 164 14.06 -12.97 -6.45
CA PHE A 164 13.02 -12.00 -6.09
C PHE A 164 13.62 -10.68 -5.63
N TYR A 165 14.60 -10.70 -4.72
CA TYR A 165 15.23 -9.48 -4.24
C TYR A 165 15.98 -8.73 -5.33
N GLY A 166 16.57 -9.41 -6.30
CA GLY A 166 17.18 -8.78 -7.47
C GLY A 166 16.16 -8.01 -8.30
N VAL A 167 15.05 -8.65 -8.65
CA VAL A 167 13.93 -8.01 -9.39
C VAL A 167 13.30 -6.89 -8.58
N PHE A 168 13.07 -7.13 -7.29
CA PHE A 168 12.51 -6.14 -6.36
C PHE A 168 13.38 -4.88 -6.25
N ALA A 169 14.70 -5.05 -6.14
CA ALA A 169 15.64 -3.92 -6.04
C ALA A 169 15.64 -3.07 -7.32
N ILE A 170 15.59 -3.71 -8.49
CA ILE A 170 15.49 -3.01 -9.78
C ILE A 170 14.20 -2.21 -9.86
N ASP A 171 13.06 -2.85 -9.55
CA ASP A 171 11.75 -2.18 -9.58
C ASP A 171 11.68 -1.04 -8.56
N LEU A 172 12.16 -1.26 -7.34
CA LEU A 172 12.22 -0.24 -6.30
C LEU A 172 13.03 0.98 -6.76
N PHE A 173 14.19 0.77 -7.40
CA PHE A 173 15.02 1.86 -7.91
C PHE A 173 14.29 2.68 -8.97
N TYR A 174 13.65 2.02 -9.94
CA TYR A 174 12.88 2.73 -10.98
C TYR A 174 11.64 3.42 -10.41
N SER A 175 10.95 2.77 -9.50
CA SER A 175 9.76 3.33 -8.87
C SER A 175 10.10 4.54 -8.00
N LEU A 176 11.21 4.53 -7.25
CA LEU A 176 11.67 5.68 -6.48
C LEU A 176 12.05 6.87 -7.37
N LYS A 177 12.75 6.63 -8.51
CA LYS A 177 13.02 7.70 -9.49
C LYS A 177 11.73 8.31 -10.07
N LEU A 178 10.71 7.47 -10.30
CA LEU A 178 9.39 7.94 -10.74
C LEU A 178 8.73 8.80 -9.66
N ALA A 179 8.77 8.34 -8.40
CA ALA A 179 8.22 9.09 -7.26
C ALA A 179 8.88 10.46 -7.08
N GLU A 180 10.21 10.53 -7.23
CA GLU A 180 10.93 11.80 -7.14
C GLU A 180 10.45 12.81 -8.20
N LYS A 181 10.27 12.37 -9.45
CA LYS A 181 9.71 13.22 -10.50
C LYS A 181 8.28 13.67 -10.21
N ILE A 182 7.46 12.76 -9.70
CA ILE A 182 6.08 13.07 -9.30
C ILE A 182 6.08 14.06 -8.14
N LYS A 183 6.97 13.87 -7.15
CA LYS A 183 7.15 14.78 -6.01
C LYS A 183 7.50 16.18 -6.47
N THR A 184 8.56 16.35 -7.30
CA THR A 184 8.98 17.64 -7.81
C THR A 184 7.82 18.37 -8.52
N PHE A 185 7.08 17.65 -9.36
CA PHE A 185 5.91 18.21 -10.03
C PHE A 185 4.81 18.62 -9.05
N ALA A 186 4.57 17.81 -8.02
CA ALA A 186 3.56 18.08 -7.00
C ALA A 186 3.92 19.33 -6.18
N GLU A 187 5.18 19.48 -5.78
CA GLU A 187 5.71 20.65 -5.08
C GLU A 187 5.64 21.92 -5.91
N GLU A 188 6.04 21.87 -7.19
CA GLU A 188 5.97 23.03 -8.10
C GLU A 188 4.54 23.51 -8.35
N ASN A 189 3.54 22.65 -8.21
CA ASN A 189 2.14 22.97 -8.49
C ASN A 189 1.26 23.04 -7.24
N ASP A 190 1.86 22.94 -6.03
CA ASP A 190 1.16 22.95 -4.73
C ASP A 190 0.00 21.96 -4.69
N MET A 191 0.27 20.69 -5.02
CA MET A 191 -0.76 19.66 -5.08
C MET A 191 -0.27 18.31 -4.54
N VAL A 192 -1.21 17.49 -4.07
CA VAL A 192 -0.96 16.08 -3.71
C VAL A 192 -1.50 15.17 -4.80
N ILE A 193 -0.67 14.28 -5.32
CA ILE A 193 -1.06 13.37 -6.39
C ILE A 193 -1.64 12.09 -5.80
N ARG A 194 -2.91 11.80 -6.11
CA ARG A 194 -3.56 10.52 -5.84
C ARG A 194 -3.07 9.49 -6.84
N TYR A 195 -2.16 8.65 -6.41
CA TYR A 195 -1.39 7.78 -7.30
C TYR A 195 -2.26 6.80 -8.10
N GLU A 196 -3.33 6.27 -7.50
CA GLU A 196 -4.24 5.36 -8.19
C GLU A 196 -5.09 6.04 -9.26
N GLU A 197 -5.55 7.25 -9.00
CA GLU A 197 -6.27 8.07 -9.98
C GLU A 197 -5.35 8.47 -11.13
N PHE A 198 -4.10 8.79 -10.81
CA PHE A 198 -3.09 9.08 -11.82
C PHE A 198 -2.78 7.86 -12.71
N LYS A 199 -2.61 6.67 -12.14
CA LYS A 199 -2.47 5.42 -12.91
C LYS A 199 -3.69 5.16 -13.81
N ARG A 200 -4.89 5.40 -13.29
CA ARG A 200 -6.12 5.24 -14.05
C ARG A 200 -6.17 6.22 -15.23
N HIS A 201 -5.85 7.48 -15.01
CA HIS A 201 -5.81 8.51 -16.05
C HIS A 201 -4.82 8.15 -17.18
N ILE A 202 -3.62 7.67 -16.84
CA ILE A 202 -2.66 7.20 -17.83
C ILE A 202 -3.22 6.01 -18.63
N ARG A 203 -3.87 5.06 -17.96
CA ARG A 203 -4.46 3.89 -18.62
C ARG A 203 -5.57 4.29 -19.60
N GLU A 204 -6.50 5.13 -19.19
CA GLU A 204 -7.59 5.62 -20.03
C GLU A 204 -7.04 6.36 -21.26
N SER A 205 -6.05 7.23 -21.08
CA SER A 205 -5.37 7.94 -22.18
C SER A 205 -4.59 7.00 -23.13
N SER A 206 -4.17 5.82 -22.64
CA SER A 206 -3.44 4.81 -23.44
C SER A 206 -4.41 3.90 -24.23
N GLU A 207 -5.56 3.57 -23.63
CA GLU A 207 -6.62 2.77 -24.30
C GLU A 207 -7.19 3.52 -25.51
N GLU A 208 -7.37 4.83 -25.39
CA GLU A 208 -7.78 5.68 -26.51
C GLU A 208 -6.79 5.67 -27.70
N ARG A 209 -5.50 5.40 -27.46
CA ARG A 209 -4.45 5.41 -28.48
C ARG A 209 -4.08 4.04 -29.03
N LYS A 210 -4.75 2.94 -28.68
CA LYS A 210 -4.40 1.55 -29.09
C LYS A 210 -2.95 1.13 -28.78
N GLU A 211 -2.29 1.71 -27.76
CA GLU A 211 -0.89 1.44 -27.41
C GLU A 211 -0.79 0.49 -26.18
N LYS A 212 -1.38 -0.71 -26.28
CA LYS A 212 -1.44 -1.72 -25.22
C LYS A 212 -0.08 -2.20 -24.69
N TYR A 213 1.01 -1.99 -25.42
CA TYR A 213 2.35 -2.51 -25.10
C TYR A 213 3.38 -1.45 -24.65
N ARG A 214 3.07 -0.16 -24.70
CA ARG A 214 4.03 0.92 -24.40
C ARG A 214 3.99 1.45 -22.97
N PHE A 215 3.09 0.97 -22.10
CA PHE A 215 2.97 1.50 -20.76
C PHE A 215 4.24 1.29 -19.91
N MET A 216 4.85 0.11 -19.97
CA MET A 216 6.13 -0.16 -19.26
C MET A 216 7.32 0.61 -19.86
N LEU A 217 7.31 0.84 -21.18
CA LEU A 217 8.37 1.56 -21.89
C LEU A 217 8.18 3.10 -21.87
N SER A 218 6.94 3.60 -21.79
CA SER A 218 6.65 5.05 -21.79
C SER A 218 7.00 5.75 -20.47
N MET A 219 7.05 5.03 -19.36
CA MET A 219 7.53 5.60 -18.08
C MET A 219 9.04 5.94 -18.11
N GLY A 220 9.80 5.43 -19.06
CA GLY A 220 11.20 5.74 -19.25
C GLY A 220 11.50 7.11 -19.90
N SER A 221 10.53 7.77 -20.56
CA SER A 221 10.75 9.09 -21.16
C SER A 221 10.15 10.19 -20.29
N GLY A 222 11.01 11.01 -19.67
CA GLY A 222 10.59 12.12 -18.80
C GLY A 222 9.64 13.14 -19.45
N ALA A 223 9.68 13.27 -20.80
CA ALA A 223 8.77 14.16 -21.54
C ALA A 223 7.32 13.69 -21.51
N ARG A 224 7.07 12.38 -21.70
CA ARG A 224 5.69 11.83 -21.67
C ARG A 224 5.08 11.85 -20.27
N LEU A 225 5.88 11.59 -19.23
CA LEU A 225 5.41 11.71 -17.86
C LEU A 225 4.97 13.14 -17.53
N GLY A 226 5.75 14.15 -17.94
CA GLY A 226 5.42 15.56 -17.73
C GLY A 226 4.09 15.97 -18.39
N GLU A 227 3.80 15.47 -19.59
CA GLU A 227 2.51 15.70 -20.26
C GLU A 227 1.33 15.07 -19.49
N HIS A 228 1.49 13.84 -19.00
CA HIS A 228 0.45 13.17 -18.21
C HIS A 228 0.21 13.88 -16.87
N LEU A 229 1.26 14.35 -16.21
CA LEU A 229 1.16 15.13 -14.98
C LEU A 229 0.44 16.46 -15.19
N LYS A 230 0.76 17.19 -16.28
CA LYS A 230 0.07 18.44 -16.63
C LYS A 230 -1.42 18.22 -16.87
N LYS A 231 -1.80 17.22 -17.70
CA LYS A 231 -3.20 16.89 -17.97
C LYS A 231 -3.95 16.47 -16.69
N TYR A 232 -3.30 15.71 -15.82
CA TYR A 232 -3.87 15.29 -14.53
C TYR A 232 -4.14 16.51 -13.62
N ARG A 233 -3.18 17.43 -13.53
CA ARG A 233 -3.33 18.68 -12.79
C ARG A 233 -4.51 19.50 -13.32
N ASP A 234 -4.59 19.67 -14.64
CA ASP A 234 -5.61 20.51 -15.25
C ASP A 234 -7.01 19.93 -15.00
N LYS A 235 -7.16 18.60 -15.08
CA LYS A 235 -8.39 17.90 -14.72
C LYS A 235 -8.76 18.09 -13.23
N GLN A 236 -7.80 17.97 -12.31
CA GLN A 236 -8.06 18.20 -10.88
C GLN A 236 -8.48 19.64 -10.59
N ARG A 237 -7.88 20.63 -11.26
CA ARG A 237 -8.27 22.04 -11.12
C ARG A 237 -9.70 22.31 -11.61
N GLU A 238 -10.10 21.68 -12.71
CA GLU A 238 -11.48 21.77 -13.22
C GLU A 238 -12.49 21.14 -12.26
N GLU A 239 -12.20 19.94 -11.74
CA GLU A 239 -13.05 19.28 -10.74
C GLU A 239 -13.22 20.14 -9.47
N GLN A 240 -12.12 20.73 -8.96
CA GLN A 240 -12.17 21.61 -7.79
C GLN A 240 -12.97 22.89 -8.05
N ARG A 241 -12.86 23.48 -9.26
CA ARG A 241 -13.69 24.63 -9.66
C ARG A 241 -15.16 24.27 -9.72
N GLY A 242 -15.50 23.11 -10.29
CA GLY A 242 -16.86 22.59 -10.34
C GLY A 242 -17.47 22.39 -8.95
N HIS A 243 -16.73 21.81 -8.02
CA HIS A 243 -17.16 21.65 -6.62
C HIS A 243 -17.40 22.99 -5.92
N ARG A 244 -16.48 23.95 -6.06
CA ARG A 244 -16.65 25.30 -5.47
C ARG A 244 -17.87 26.02 -6.03
N LEU A 245 -18.12 25.89 -7.34
CA LEU A 245 -19.28 26.49 -8.00
C LEU A 245 -20.58 25.87 -7.49
N ASN A 246 -20.64 24.55 -7.38
CA ASN A 246 -21.80 23.84 -6.85
C ASN A 246 -22.07 24.18 -5.37
N ASP A 247 -21.03 24.28 -4.55
CA ASP A 247 -21.14 24.72 -3.16
C ASP A 247 -21.64 26.17 -3.06
N PHE A 248 -21.15 27.06 -3.92
CA PHE A 248 -21.61 28.43 -3.99
C PHE A 248 -23.07 28.52 -4.38
N ILE A 249 -23.50 27.81 -5.45
CA ILE A 249 -24.87 27.73 -5.89
C ILE A 249 -25.80 27.16 -4.79
N SER A 250 -25.34 26.14 -4.06
CA SER A 250 -26.10 25.52 -2.97
C SER A 250 -26.32 26.49 -1.78
N LYS A 251 -25.31 27.35 -1.50
CA LYS A 251 -25.41 28.39 -0.46
C LYS A 251 -26.36 29.49 -0.85
N ILE A 252 -26.35 29.94 -2.10
CA ILE A 252 -27.33 30.96 -2.61
C ILE A 252 -28.74 30.41 -2.49
N LYS A 253 -29.01 29.19 -2.95
CA LYS A 253 -30.34 28.58 -2.85
C LYS A 253 -30.84 28.41 -1.41
N LYS A 254 -29.97 28.31 -0.42
CA LYS A 254 -30.33 28.25 1.01
C LYS A 254 -30.54 29.63 1.65
N SER A 255 -30.08 30.70 1.01
CA SER A 255 -30.26 32.07 1.50
C SER A 255 -31.57 32.70 1.01
N ASP A 256 -32.18 32.11 -0.03
CA ASP A 256 -33.44 32.60 -0.66
C ASP A 256 -34.68 31.82 -0.14
N THR A 257 -34.49 30.92 0.87
CA THR A 257 -35.56 30.20 1.60
C THR A 257 -35.59 30.62 3.07
#